data_dc1e60b807a96b52562bb96be99ff85f
#
_entry.id   dc1e60b807a96b52562bb96be99ff85f
#
_cell.length_a   1.000
_cell.length_b   1.000
_cell.length_c   1.000
_cell.angle_alpha   90.00
_cell.angle_beta   90.00
_cell.angle_gamma   90.00
#
_symmetry.space_group_name_H-M   'P 1'
#
loop_
_entity.id
_entity.type
_entity.pdbx_description
1 polymer ?
#
loop_
_entity_poly.entity_id
_entity_poly.type
_entity_poly.pdbx_seq_one_letter_code
_entity_poly.pdbx_strand_id
1 'polypeptide(L)'
;MASSDALAAVFAHIEDNRAAFLDRLIAYLKHPSISAENIGIDEVGALLVEMLTEIGLETRLVPTDGHPMVVARWEKAPGKPTVLLYGHYDVQPPDPLDKWVSPPFEPAIRDGRLYARGVGDNKGQHFAQILAIESHLKVHGVLPCNVILLLEGEEEIGSPHIAGFVRANTHLLKADLAITA
;
A
#
# COMPACT_ATOMS: atom_id res chain seq x y z
N MET A 1 -19.00 15.58 5.45
CA MET A 1 -19.07 14.15 5.83
C MET A 1 -19.76 13.43 4.70
N ALA A 2 -19.24 12.29 4.24
CA ALA A 2 -19.98 11.43 3.32
C ALA A 2 -21.28 10.99 4.01
N SER A 3 -22.40 10.94 3.29
CA SER A 3 -23.65 10.43 3.84
C SER A 3 -23.50 8.94 4.17
N SER A 4 -24.28 8.41 5.11
CA SER A 4 -24.30 6.98 5.44
C SER A 4 -24.53 6.12 4.17
N ASP A 5 -25.34 6.63 3.24
CA ASP A 5 -25.68 5.96 2.00
C ASP A 5 -24.48 5.88 1.01
N ALA A 6 -23.62 6.93 0.99
CA ALA A 6 -22.43 6.93 0.16
C ALA A 6 -21.41 5.86 0.63
N LEU A 7 -21.22 5.70 1.94
CA LEU A 7 -20.37 4.63 2.48
C LEU A 7 -20.98 3.25 2.26
N ALA A 8 -22.29 3.10 2.37
CA ALA A 8 -22.98 1.83 2.13
C ALA A 8 -22.73 1.31 0.69
N ALA A 9 -22.75 2.21 -0.32
CA ALA A 9 -22.44 1.84 -1.70
C ALA A 9 -20.99 1.37 -1.88
N VAL A 10 -20.03 2.00 -1.18
CA VAL A 10 -18.61 1.57 -1.21
C VAL A 10 -18.45 0.19 -0.56
N PHE A 11 -19.09 -0.03 0.59
CA PHE A 11 -19.05 -1.34 1.25
C PHE A 11 -19.69 -2.45 0.41
N ALA A 12 -20.82 -2.16 -0.26
CA ALA A 12 -21.43 -3.10 -1.19
C ALA A 12 -20.47 -3.45 -2.35
N HIS A 13 -19.83 -2.43 -2.95
CA HIS A 13 -18.81 -2.67 -3.98
C HIS A 13 -17.65 -3.54 -3.49
N ILE A 14 -17.15 -3.30 -2.28
CA ILE A 14 -16.07 -4.11 -1.69
C ILE A 14 -16.52 -5.57 -1.52
N GLU A 15 -17.72 -5.79 -1.01
CA GLU A 15 -18.24 -7.15 -0.80
C GLU A 15 -18.48 -7.89 -2.12
N ASP A 16 -19.05 -7.21 -3.13
CA ASP A 16 -19.30 -7.77 -4.47
C ASP A 16 -17.98 -8.15 -5.19
N ASN A 17 -16.86 -7.43 -4.89
CA ASN A 17 -15.56 -7.66 -5.49
C ASN A 17 -14.57 -8.41 -4.58
N ARG A 18 -15.02 -8.92 -3.44
CA ARG A 18 -14.17 -9.51 -2.40
C ARG A 18 -13.23 -10.61 -2.93
N ALA A 19 -13.73 -11.50 -3.78
CA ALA A 19 -12.92 -12.57 -4.36
C ALA A 19 -11.79 -12.01 -5.25
N ALA A 20 -12.12 -11.08 -6.15
CA ALA A 20 -11.15 -10.45 -7.03
C ALA A 20 -10.09 -9.63 -6.25
N PHE A 21 -10.50 -8.95 -5.18
CA PHE A 21 -9.59 -8.22 -4.30
C PHE A 21 -8.64 -9.17 -3.54
N LEU A 22 -9.15 -10.31 -3.09
CA LEU A 22 -8.32 -11.34 -2.45
C LEU A 22 -7.33 -11.96 -3.44
N ASP A 23 -7.75 -12.25 -4.67
CA ASP A 23 -6.87 -12.78 -5.71
C ASP A 23 -5.74 -11.80 -6.06
N ARG A 24 -6.03 -10.50 -6.11
CA ARG A 24 -5.03 -9.45 -6.34
C ARG A 24 -4.04 -9.34 -5.17
N LEU A 25 -4.52 -9.42 -3.92
CA LEU A 25 -3.63 -9.46 -2.75
C LEU A 25 -2.74 -10.71 -2.78
N ILE A 26 -3.29 -11.87 -3.10
CA ILE A 26 -2.54 -13.12 -3.26
C ILE A 26 -1.46 -12.98 -4.34
N ALA A 27 -1.80 -12.37 -5.49
CA ALA A 27 -0.84 -12.11 -6.55
C ALA A 27 0.29 -11.18 -6.06
N TYR A 28 -0.05 -10.09 -5.38
CA TYR A 28 0.91 -9.13 -4.82
C TYR A 28 1.85 -9.76 -3.79
N LEU A 29 1.35 -10.64 -2.92
CA LEU A 29 2.15 -11.31 -1.90
C LEU A 29 3.16 -12.33 -2.44
N LYS A 30 3.01 -12.77 -3.70
CA LYS A 30 3.99 -13.67 -4.36
C LYS A 30 5.31 -12.98 -4.70
N HIS A 31 5.35 -11.67 -4.74
CA HIS A 31 6.56 -10.90 -5.03
C HIS A 31 7.34 -10.67 -3.73
N PRO A 32 8.53 -11.24 -3.56
CA PRO A 32 9.41 -10.90 -2.45
C PRO A 32 9.84 -9.43 -2.54
N SER A 33 10.06 -8.81 -1.38
CA SER A 33 10.62 -7.45 -1.26
C SER A 33 11.41 -7.37 0.05
N ILE A 34 12.51 -8.11 0.10
CA ILE A 34 13.32 -8.27 1.32
C ILE A 34 14.39 -7.18 1.34
N SER A 35 14.16 -6.12 2.11
CA SER A 35 15.06 -4.93 2.16
C SER A 35 16.46 -5.27 2.65
N ALA A 36 16.59 -6.12 3.69
CA ALA A 36 17.87 -6.53 4.24
C ALA A 36 18.75 -7.31 3.25
N GLU A 37 18.19 -7.88 2.20
CA GLU A 37 18.88 -8.70 1.21
C GLU A 37 18.89 -8.08 -0.20
N ASN A 38 18.30 -6.90 -0.37
CA ASN A 38 18.10 -6.23 -1.67
C ASN A 38 17.36 -7.12 -2.70
N ILE A 39 16.39 -7.91 -2.26
CA ILE A 39 15.63 -8.83 -3.13
C ILE A 39 14.26 -8.24 -3.44
N GLY A 40 13.96 -8.02 -4.72
CA GLY A 40 12.64 -7.70 -5.25
C GLY A 40 12.09 -6.31 -4.89
N ILE A 41 12.90 -5.43 -4.30
CA ILE A 41 12.46 -4.09 -3.85
C ILE A 41 12.08 -3.21 -5.03
N ASP A 42 12.93 -3.13 -6.05
CA ASP A 42 12.69 -2.29 -7.23
C ASP A 42 11.49 -2.80 -8.04
N GLU A 43 11.37 -4.12 -8.20
CA GLU A 43 10.27 -4.77 -8.90
C GLU A 43 8.93 -4.52 -8.19
N VAL A 44 8.89 -4.62 -6.87
CA VAL A 44 7.68 -4.36 -6.09
C VAL A 44 7.36 -2.87 -6.07
N GLY A 45 8.35 -2.00 -5.98
CA GLY A 45 8.17 -0.55 -6.13
C GLY A 45 7.54 -0.19 -7.47
N ALA A 46 8.04 -0.76 -8.58
CA ALA A 46 7.49 -0.56 -9.92
C ALA A 46 6.06 -1.12 -10.06
N LEU A 47 5.79 -2.30 -9.51
CA LEU A 47 4.46 -2.90 -9.48
C LEU A 47 3.44 -2.00 -8.73
N LEU A 48 3.83 -1.42 -7.62
CA LEU A 48 2.99 -0.48 -6.88
C LEU A 48 2.72 0.81 -7.66
N VAL A 49 3.72 1.33 -8.38
CA VAL A 49 3.53 2.49 -9.27
C VAL A 49 2.50 2.18 -10.36
N GLU A 50 2.58 1.02 -11.00
CA GLU A 50 1.62 0.57 -12.00
C GLU A 50 0.22 0.48 -11.40
N MET A 51 0.06 -0.27 -10.32
CA MET A 51 -1.20 -0.48 -9.62
C MET A 51 -1.91 0.83 -9.20
N LEU A 52 -1.14 1.76 -8.62
CA LEU A 52 -1.67 3.04 -8.14
C LEU A 52 -2.01 4.00 -9.30
N THR A 53 -1.25 3.93 -10.39
CA THR A 53 -1.54 4.71 -11.61
C THR A 53 -2.82 4.20 -12.28
N GLU A 54 -3.02 2.90 -12.38
CA GLU A 54 -4.23 2.29 -12.96
C GLU A 54 -5.52 2.70 -12.25
N ILE A 55 -5.48 2.87 -10.93
CA ILE A 55 -6.64 3.35 -10.17
C ILE A 55 -6.82 4.88 -10.19
N GLY A 56 -5.93 5.60 -10.88
CA GLY A 56 -6.07 7.03 -11.18
C GLY A 56 -5.35 7.99 -10.25
N LEU A 57 -4.34 7.52 -9.50
CA LEU A 57 -3.45 8.38 -8.71
C LEU A 57 -2.26 8.86 -9.56
N GLU A 58 -1.78 10.06 -9.29
CA GLU A 58 -0.48 10.54 -9.78
C GLU A 58 0.62 9.87 -8.95
N THR A 59 1.34 8.92 -9.55
CA THR A 59 2.26 8.04 -8.81
C THR A 59 3.69 8.20 -9.31
N ARG A 60 4.65 8.15 -8.38
CA ARG A 60 6.10 8.24 -8.67
C ARG A 60 6.85 7.26 -7.78
N LEU A 61 7.87 6.63 -8.37
CA LEU A 61 8.94 5.98 -7.63
C LEU A 61 10.05 7.03 -7.43
N VAL A 62 10.27 7.44 -6.18
CA VAL A 62 11.24 8.50 -5.85
C VAL A 62 12.47 7.86 -5.25
N PRO A 63 13.66 8.03 -5.88
CA PRO A 63 14.88 7.44 -5.38
C PRO A 63 15.32 8.06 -4.03
N THR A 64 15.99 7.25 -3.23
CA THR A 64 16.73 7.67 -2.03
C THR A 64 18.18 7.23 -2.14
N ASP A 65 18.99 7.44 -1.10
CA ASP A 65 20.34 6.86 -1.02
C ASP A 65 20.30 5.34 -0.72
N GLY A 66 19.12 4.79 -0.44
CA GLY A 66 18.84 3.37 -0.26
C GLY A 66 17.71 2.91 -1.18
N HIS A 67 16.70 2.22 -0.62
CA HIS A 67 15.55 1.76 -1.40
C HIS A 67 14.57 2.90 -1.71
N PRO A 68 13.92 2.88 -2.88
CA PRO A 68 13.05 3.98 -3.31
C PRO A 68 11.75 4.05 -2.49
N MET A 69 11.16 5.25 -2.45
CA MET A 69 9.84 5.51 -1.91
C MET A 69 8.80 5.54 -3.03
N VAL A 70 7.65 4.93 -2.84
CA VAL A 70 6.48 5.12 -3.71
C VAL A 70 5.63 6.25 -3.13
N VAL A 71 5.43 7.30 -3.92
CA VAL A 71 4.55 8.42 -3.57
C VAL A 71 3.42 8.49 -4.56
N ALA A 72 2.19 8.35 -4.09
CA ALA A 72 1.00 8.47 -4.92
C ALA A 72 0.07 9.55 -4.36
N ARG A 73 -0.54 10.33 -5.25
CA ARG A 73 -1.36 11.48 -4.87
C ARG A 73 -2.68 11.51 -5.66
N TRP A 74 -3.74 11.88 -4.95
CA TRP A 74 -5.01 12.25 -5.56
C TRP A 74 -5.51 13.54 -4.88
N GLU A 75 -5.40 14.67 -5.57
CA GLU A 75 -5.68 16.01 -5.04
C GLU A 75 -6.75 16.72 -5.85
N LYS A 76 -7.88 16.04 -6.05
CA LYS A 76 -8.99 16.56 -6.86
C LYS A 76 -10.22 16.92 -6.00
N ALA A 77 -10.05 17.08 -4.67
CA ALA A 77 -11.08 17.51 -3.73
C ALA A 77 -10.76 18.92 -3.19
N PRO A 78 -11.03 20.00 -3.94
CA PRO A 78 -10.67 21.36 -3.54
C PRO A 78 -11.36 21.75 -2.24
N GLY A 79 -10.59 22.35 -1.31
CA GLY A 79 -11.08 22.79 0.00
C GLY A 79 -11.34 21.67 1.00
N LYS A 80 -11.02 20.43 0.67
CA LYS A 80 -11.07 19.30 1.59
C LYS A 80 -9.70 19.05 2.22
N PRO A 81 -9.66 18.45 3.43
CA PRO A 81 -8.40 18.07 4.05
C PRO A 81 -7.62 17.07 3.20
N THR A 82 -6.30 17.05 3.41
CA THR A 82 -5.40 16.06 2.83
C THR A 82 -4.99 15.06 3.89
N VAL A 83 -5.19 13.78 3.60
CA VAL A 83 -4.79 12.66 4.45
C VAL A 83 -3.58 11.98 3.83
N LEU A 84 -2.50 11.85 4.60
CA LEU A 84 -1.35 11.05 4.24
C LEU A 84 -1.53 9.66 4.87
N LEU A 85 -1.48 8.64 4.02
CA LEU A 85 -1.47 7.24 4.40
C LEU A 85 -0.03 6.74 4.28
N TYR A 86 0.52 6.24 5.37
CA TYR A 86 1.86 5.67 5.40
C TYR A 86 1.78 4.15 5.55
N GLY A 87 2.68 3.47 4.87
CA GLY A 87 2.96 2.06 5.01
C GLY A 87 4.32 1.73 4.43
N HIS A 88 4.71 0.45 4.47
CA HIS A 88 5.93 -0.04 3.86
C HIS A 88 5.68 -1.27 3.00
N TYR A 89 6.47 -1.43 1.94
CA TYR A 89 6.30 -2.55 1.02
C TYR A 89 7.41 -3.60 1.13
N ASP A 90 8.45 -3.29 1.90
CA ASP A 90 9.48 -4.27 2.25
C ASP A 90 9.01 -5.23 3.33
N VAL A 91 9.70 -6.33 3.46
CA VAL A 91 9.41 -7.41 4.40
C VAL A 91 10.69 -7.97 5.00
N GLN A 92 10.59 -8.55 6.20
CA GLN A 92 11.68 -9.30 6.83
C GLN A 92 12.08 -10.54 6.02
N PRO A 93 13.34 -10.97 6.08
CA PRO A 93 13.75 -12.30 5.64
C PRO A 93 12.84 -13.39 6.25
N PRO A 94 12.48 -14.42 5.48
CA PRO A 94 11.55 -15.44 5.95
C PRO A 94 12.18 -16.52 6.84
N ASP A 95 13.45 -16.41 7.16
CA ASP A 95 14.16 -17.42 7.97
C ASP A 95 13.61 -17.56 9.43
N PRO A 96 13.67 -18.74 9.98
CA PRO A 96 14.09 -20.00 9.38
C PRO A 96 12.98 -20.65 8.52
N LEU A 97 13.32 -21.09 7.32
CA LEU A 97 12.36 -21.61 6.33
C LEU A 97 11.66 -22.90 6.77
N ASP A 98 12.30 -23.71 7.61
CA ASP A 98 11.75 -24.96 8.13
C ASP A 98 10.57 -24.76 9.12
N LYS A 99 10.32 -23.53 9.55
CA LYS A 99 9.17 -23.17 10.42
C LYS A 99 7.91 -22.84 9.63
N TRP A 100 8.02 -22.64 8.33
CA TRP A 100 6.86 -22.33 7.51
C TRP A 100 6.09 -23.59 7.10
N VAL A 101 4.77 -23.58 7.31
CA VAL A 101 3.86 -24.66 6.87
C VAL A 101 3.65 -24.64 5.35
N SER A 102 3.68 -23.46 4.75
CA SER A 102 3.70 -23.23 3.31
C SER A 102 4.84 -22.27 2.98
N PRO A 103 5.44 -22.31 1.77
CA PRO A 103 6.51 -21.39 1.40
C PRO A 103 6.10 -19.93 1.63
N PRO A 104 7.01 -19.08 2.15
CA PRO A 104 6.69 -17.70 2.59
C PRO A 104 6.04 -16.82 1.51
N PHE A 105 6.43 -16.99 0.25
CA PHE A 105 5.93 -16.23 -0.90
C PHE A 105 4.97 -17.06 -1.80
N GLU A 106 4.42 -18.13 -1.24
CA GLU A 106 3.31 -18.90 -1.81
C GLU A 106 2.08 -18.74 -0.90
N PRO A 107 1.30 -17.66 -1.06
CA PRO A 107 0.18 -17.38 -0.18
C PRO A 107 -0.82 -18.53 -0.10
N ALA A 108 -1.18 -18.93 1.12
CA ALA A 108 -2.05 -20.07 1.37
C ALA A 108 -3.20 -19.69 2.32
N ILE A 109 -4.41 -20.08 1.97
CA ILE A 109 -5.59 -19.92 2.84
C ILE A 109 -5.79 -21.20 3.63
N ARG A 110 -5.80 -21.07 4.96
CA ARG A 110 -6.07 -22.15 5.91
C ARG A 110 -7.02 -21.64 6.99
N ASP A 111 -8.07 -22.35 7.28
CA ASP A 111 -9.06 -22.02 8.32
C ASP A 111 -9.57 -20.59 8.24
N GLY A 112 -9.83 -20.10 7.01
CA GLY A 112 -10.32 -18.75 6.74
C GLY A 112 -9.31 -17.63 6.94
N ARG A 113 -8.01 -17.94 7.06
CA ARG A 113 -6.91 -17.00 7.22
C ARG A 113 -5.91 -17.13 6.09
N LEU A 114 -5.39 -15.99 5.60
CA LEU A 114 -4.33 -15.94 4.61
C LEU A 114 -2.96 -15.91 5.29
N TYR A 115 -2.07 -16.78 4.85
CA TYR A 115 -0.70 -16.92 5.37
C TYR A 115 0.31 -16.67 4.26
N ALA A 116 1.18 -15.69 4.45
CA ALA A 116 2.34 -15.40 3.62
C ALA A 116 3.27 -14.43 4.35
N ARG A 117 4.54 -14.29 3.93
CA ARG A 117 5.40 -13.20 4.39
C ARG A 117 4.81 -11.87 3.89
N GLY A 118 4.75 -10.86 4.79
CA GLY A 118 4.22 -9.54 4.47
C GLY A 118 2.68 -9.41 4.52
N VAL A 119 1.91 -10.49 4.72
CA VAL A 119 0.44 -10.40 4.75
C VAL A 119 -0.09 -9.59 5.94
N GLY A 120 0.58 -9.67 7.07
CA GLY A 120 0.25 -8.92 8.29
C GLY A 120 1.19 -7.76 8.57
N ASP A 121 2.29 -7.62 7.80
CA ASP A 121 3.32 -6.62 7.99
C ASP A 121 4.13 -6.44 6.70
N ASN A 122 3.84 -5.43 5.89
CA ASN A 122 2.73 -4.46 5.96
C ASN A 122 1.90 -4.48 4.66
N LYS A 123 2.17 -5.47 3.75
CA LYS A 123 1.52 -5.53 2.42
C LYS A 123 -0.01 -5.62 2.50
N GLY A 124 -0.54 -6.39 3.45
CA GLY A 124 -1.98 -6.51 3.62
C GLY A 124 -2.65 -5.21 4.05
N GLN A 125 -2.04 -4.45 4.97
CA GLN A 125 -2.61 -3.23 5.49
C GLN A 125 -2.62 -2.11 4.44
N HIS A 126 -1.48 -1.80 3.81
CA HIS A 126 -1.47 -0.76 2.79
C HIS A 126 -2.25 -1.17 1.53
N PHE A 127 -2.33 -2.47 1.21
CA PHE A 127 -3.18 -2.95 0.13
C PHE A 127 -4.66 -2.71 0.42
N ALA A 128 -5.11 -2.89 1.68
CA ALA A 128 -6.48 -2.54 2.08
C ALA A 128 -6.75 -1.03 1.91
N GLN A 129 -5.78 -0.16 2.20
CA GLN A 129 -5.88 1.28 1.93
C GLN A 129 -6.02 1.56 0.42
N ILE A 130 -5.23 0.88 -0.42
CA ILE A 130 -5.31 0.99 -1.88
C ILE A 130 -6.70 0.57 -2.38
N LEU A 131 -7.23 -0.55 -1.90
CA LEU A 131 -8.56 -1.03 -2.27
C LEU A 131 -9.69 -0.09 -1.81
N ALA A 132 -9.54 0.55 -0.66
CA ALA A 132 -10.48 1.56 -0.18
C ALA A 132 -10.52 2.79 -1.12
N ILE A 133 -9.34 3.30 -1.52
CA ILE A 133 -9.22 4.40 -2.49
C ILE A 133 -9.86 3.99 -3.82
N GLU A 134 -9.50 2.83 -4.36
CA GLU A 134 -10.05 2.30 -5.60
C GLU A 134 -11.57 2.19 -5.55
N SER A 135 -12.11 1.60 -4.48
CA SER A 135 -13.54 1.40 -4.32
C SER A 135 -14.32 2.72 -4.30
N HIS A 136 -13.81 3.73 -3.59
CA HIS A 136 -14.38 5.08 -3.63
C HIS A 136 -14.36 5.68 -5.03
N LEU A 137 -13.24 5.58 -5.74
CA LEU A 137 -13.13 6.12 -7.11
C LEU A 137 -14.03 5.37 -8.09
N LYS A 138 -14.18 4.04 -7.96
CA LYS A 138 -15.08 3.24 -8.81
C LYS A 138 -16.54 3.59 -8.59
N VAL A 139 -16.95 3.79 -7.33
CA VAL A 139 -18.36 4.03 -6.98
C VAL A 139 -18.76 5.49 -7.20
N HIS A 140 -17.89 6.44 -6.86
CA HIS A 140 -18.24 7.86 -6.84
C HIS A 140 -17.47 8.71 -7.85
N GLY A 141 -16.41 8.18 -8.47
CA GLY A 141 -15.52 8.94 -9.35
C GLY A 141 -14.64 9.98 -8.63
N VAL A 142 -14.82 10.16 -7.32
CA VAL A 142 -14.12 11.14 -6.48
C VAL A 142 -13.87 10.57 -5.09
N LEU A 143 -12.83 11.06 -4.42
CA LEU A 143 -12.59 10.78 -2.99
C LEU A 143 -13.22 11.88 -2.12
N PRO A 144 -13.60 11.57 -0.87
CA PRO A 144 -14.16 12.54 0.06
C PRO A 144 -13.14 13.56 0.61
N CYS A 145 -11.85 13.30 0.41
CA CYS A 145 -10.71 14.15 0.81
C CYS A 145 -9.57 13.97 -0.19
N ASN A 146 -8.56 14.84 -0.12
CA ASN A 146 -7.30 14.62 -0.84
C ASN A 146 -6.51 13.51 -0.14
N VAL A 147 -5.78 12.71 -0.91
CA VAL A 147 -5.01 11.57 -0.39
C VAL A 147 -3.58 11.63 -0.92
N ILE A 148 -2.63 11.41 -0.01
CA ILE A 148 -1.23 11.10 -0.31
C ILE A 148 -0.97 9.71 0.27
N LEU A 149 -0.42 8.80 -0.54
CA LEU A 149 0.06 7.51 -0.10
C LEU A 149 1.59 7.52 -0.18
N LEU A 150 2.26 7.26 0.93
CA LEU A 150 3.70 7.10 1.04
C LEU A 150 4.00 5.68 1.47
N LEU A 151 4.65 4.91 0.58
CA LEU A 151 5.10 3.56 0.89
C LEU A 151 6.63 3.53 0.82
N GLU A 152 7.27 3.12 1.92
CA GLU A 152 8.72 2.99 1.99
C GLU A 152 9.19 1.56 1.78
N GLY A 153 10.45 1.41 1.34
CA GLY A 153 11.09 0.13 1.08
C GLY A 153 12.15 -0.27 2.11
N GLU A 154 12.21 0.36 3.28
CA GLU A 154 13.29 0.19 4.26
C GLU A 154 12.81 0.13 5.72
N GLU A 155 11.51 -0.04 5.97
CA GLU A 155 10.99 -0.06 7.35
C GLU A 155 11.63 -1.18 8.16
N GLU A 156 11.74 -2.35 7.56
CA GLU A 156 12.24 -3.57 8.18
C GLU A 156 13.76 -3.59 8.45
N ILE A 157 14.45 -2.56 7.99
CA ILE A 157 15.86 -2.29 8.32
C ILE A 157 16.05 -0.99 9.12
N GLY A 158 14.95 -0.43 9.68
CA GLY A 158 14.96 0.73 10.57
C GLY A 158 14.86 2.07 9.87
N SER A 159 14.33 2.14 8.65
CA SER A 159 14.00 3.38 7.92
C SER A 159 15.17 4.40 7.83
N PRO A 160 16.37 3.99 7.42
CA PRO A 160 17.56 4.86 7.52
C PRO A 160 17.42 6.15 6.69
N HIS A 161 16.64 6.14 5.61
CA HIS A 161 16.55 7.27 4.68
C HIS A 161 15.23 8.06 4.78
N ILE A 162 14.19 7.59 5.51
CA ILE A 162 12.88 8.26 5.56
C ILE A 162 12.97 9.70 6.09
N ALA A 163 13.75 9.95 7.12
CA ALA A 163 13.86 11.29 7.69
C ALA A 163 14.50 12.30 6.72
N GLY A 164 15.49 11.85 5.95
CA GLY A 164 16.11 12.63 4.87
C GLY A 164 15.11 12.88 3.73
N PHE A 165 14.43 11.83 3.31
CA PHE A 165 13.39 11.87 2.27
C PHE A 165 12.29 12.88 2.62
N VAL A 166 11.72 12.81 3.82
CA VAL A 166 10.63 13.70 4.25
C VAL A 166 11.12 15.15 4.26
N ARG A 167 12.32 15.44 4.78
CA ARG A 167 12.86 16.80 4.76
C ARG A 167 13.05 17.37 3.35
N ALA A 168 13.53 16.56 2.43
CA ALA A 168 13.76 16.98 1.04
C ALA A 168 12.45 17.12 0.24
N ASN A 169 11.39 16.39 0.61
CA ASN A 169 10.14 16.27 -0.15
C ASN A 169 8.91 16.79 0.60
N THR A 170 9.07 17.73 1.53
CA THR A 170 7.94 18.30 2.30
C THR A 170 6.82 18.84 1.43
N HIS A 171 7.16 19.35 0.23
CA HIS A 171 6.19 19.85 -0.75
C HIS A 171 5.28 18.75 -1.34
N LEU A 172 5.76 17.49 -1.36
CA LEU A 172 4.99 16.34 -1.83
C LEU A 172 4.12 15.72 -0.72
N LEU A 173 4.50 15.93 0.54
CA LEU A 173 3.96 15.21 1.70
C LEU A 173 3.12 16.10 2.62
N LYS A 174 2.82 17.34 2.20
CA LYS A 174 2.03 18.26 3.03
C LYS A 174 0.61 17.73 3.20
N ALA A 175 0.26 17.37 4.43
CA ALA A 175 -1.05 16.83 4.80
C ALA A 175 -1.57 17.44 6.11
N ASP A 176 -2.87 17.35 6.33
CA ASP A 176 -3.55 17.80 7.56
C ASP A 176 -3.57 16.70 8.61
N LEU A 177 -3.53 15.43 8.17
CA LEU A 177 -3.54 14.23 9.00
C LEU A 177 -2.64 13.18 8.40
N ALA A 178 -1.87 12.47 9.22
CA ALA A 178 -1.14 11.28 8.83
C ALA A 178 -1.72 10.04 9.57
N ILE A 179 -1.87 8.95 8.83
CA ILE A 179 -2.33 7.65 9.34
C ILE A 179 -1.27 6.61 8.96
N THR A 180 -0.78 5.90 9.95
CA THR A 180 0.09 4.74 9.76
C THR A 180 -0.73 3.45 9.72
N ALA A 181 -0.37 2.53 8.86
CA ALA A 181 -1.01 1.21 8.76
C ALA A 181 -0.30 0.20 9.66
#